data_bac7dfa73e6f0bf09dbdc749b58bcffb
#
_entry.id   bac7dfa73e6f0bf09dbdc749b58bcffb
#
_cell.length_a   1.000
_cell.length_b   1.000
_cell.length_c   1.000
_cell.angle_alpha   90.00
_cell.angle_beta   90.00
_cell.angle_gamma   90.00
#
_symmetry.space_group_name_H-M   'P 1'
#
loop_
_entity.id
_entity.type
_entity.pdbx_description
1 polymer ?
#
loop_
_entity_poly.entity_id
_entity_poly.type
_entity_poly.pdbx_seq_one_letter_code
_entity_poly.pdbx_strand_id
1 'polypeptide(L)'
;MLAANAGAARGRSNNDALAPDRDLWAELQIEALWAHRQQLDLPGVIKFLMGSLASLERQGLRPNAVLIEDAANGPAVCQLLKRQVPGLIAIPPKGSKASRAHAVAPLVEAGQVRFARKADSLIEELLAFSPRGGVDDQVDAFCQGVLWIEAQFWRGRGYGSSPVPMVFSR
;
A
#
# COMPACT_ATOMS: atom_id res chain seq x y z
N MET A 1 0.88 7.45 -0.06
CA MET A 1 0.99 6.80 -1.38
C MET A 1 2.20 5.89 -1.39
N LEU A 2 2.02 4.67 -1.78
CA LEU A 2 3.06 3.66 -1.87
C LEU A 2 3.34 3.35 -3.34
N ALA A 3 4.61 3.37 -3.75
CA ALA A 3 5.05 2.87 -5.04
C ALA A 3 5.94 1.64 -4.83
N ALA A 4 5.68 0.58 -5.56
CA ALA A 4 6.53 -0.60 -5.61
C ALA A 4 7.24 -0.67 -6.96
N ASN A 5 8.54 -0.83 -6.94
CA ASN A 5 9.34 -1.08 -8.12
C ASN A 5 9.86 -2.53 -8.03
N ALA A 6 9.29 -3.41 -8.85
CA ALA A 6 9.77 -4.78 -8.97
C ALA A 6 10.69 -4.87 -10.19
N GLY A 7 11.97 -5.04 -9.96
CA GLY A 7 12.97 -5.20 -11.01
C GLY A 7 12.71 -6.47 -11.84
N ALA A 8 12.94 -6.37 -13.15
CA ALA A 8 12.73 -7.46 -14.09
C ALA A 8 13.78 -8.57 -13.90
N ALA A 9 13.36 -9.77 -13.50
CA ALA A 9 14.19 -10.96 -13.49
C ALA A 9 13.89 -11.84 -14.70
N ARG A 10 14.96 -12.29 -15.38
CA ARG A 10 14.91 -13.20 -16.52
C ARG A 10 14.50 -14.61 -16.05
N GLY A 11 13.64 -15.24 -16.84
CA GLY A 11 12.99 -16.50 -16.55
C GLY A 11 13.93 -17.67 -16.23
N ARG A 12 13.51 -18.49 -15.31
CA ARG A 12 13.91 -19.89 -15.13
C ARG A 12 12.68 -20.78 -14.98
N SER A 13 12.82 -21.96 -15.55
CA SER A 13 11.81 -23.01 -15.75
C SER A 13 11.48 -23.78 -14.47
N ASN A 14 10.19 -24.06 -14.32
CA ASN A 14 9.45 -25.14 -13.65
C ASN A 14 10.02 -25.99 -12.52
N ASN A 15 9.13 -26.15 -11.52
CA ASN A 15 8.96 -27.25 -10.57
C ASN A 15 10.00 -27.35 -9.46
N ASP A 16 9.76 -26.58 -8.41
CA ASP A 16 9.88 -27.05 -7.03
C ASP A 16 9.11 -26.09 -6.12
N ALA A 17 8.19 -26.61 -5.32
CA ALA A 17 7.49 -25.85 -4.29
C ALA A 17 8.44 -25.62 -3.10
N LEU A 18 9.52 -24.87 -3.36
CA LEU A 18 10.50 -24.43 -2.36
C LEU A 18 10.09 -23.09 -1.78
N ALA A 19 10.39 -22.91 -0.50
CA ALA A 19 10.33 -21.60 0.15
C ALA A 19 11.01 -20.56 -0.75
N PRO A 20 10.42 -19.35 -0.90
CA PRO A 20 10.95 -18.36 -1.81
C PRO A 20 12.42 -18.08 -1.50
N ASP A 21 13.25 -18.18 -2.53
CA ASP A 21 14.69 -17.95 -2.46
C ASP A 21 14.97 -16.58 -1.80
N ARG A 22 15.93 -16.52 -0.90
CA ARG A 22 16.29 -15.28 -0.19
C ARG A 22 16.63 -14.13 -1.13
N ASP A 23 17.20 -14.46 -2.30
CA ASP A 23 17.54 -13.46 -3.33
C ASP A 23 16.30 -12.83 -3.97
N LEU A 24 15.19 -13.55 -4.00
CA LEU A 24 13.92 -13.08 -4.50
C LEU A 24 13.26 -12.02 -3.59
N TRP A 25 13.43 -12.15 -2.28
CA TRP A 25 12.95 -11.14 -1.32
C TRP A 25 13.67 -9.80 -1.48
N ALA A 26 14.96 -9.82 -1.79
CA ALA A 26 15.74 -8.60 -1.99
C ALA A 26 15.28 -7.75 -3.19
N GLU A 27 14.51 -8.34 -4.13
CA GLU A 27 13.98 -7.64 -5.29
C GLU A 27 12.72 -6.82 -5.00
N LEU A 28 12.00 -7.12 -3.91
CA LEU A 28 10.86 -6.32 -3.49
C LEU A 28 11.37 -5.01 -2.88
N GLN A 29 11.13 -3.90 -3.58
CA GLN A 29 11.42 -2.55 -3.09
C GLN A 29 10.15 -1.72 -3.09
N ILE A 30 9.80 -1.18 -1.94
CA ILE A 30 8.60 -0.37 -1.71
C ILE A 30 9.04 1.01 -1.26
N GLU A 31 8.42 2.06 -1.79
CA GLU A 31 8.67 3.42 -1.34
C GLU A 31 7.37 4.10 -0.92
N ALA A 32 7.30 4.55 0.33
CA ALA A 32 6.24 5.42 0.82
C ALA A 32 6.55 6.87 0.39
N LEU A 33 5.91 7.35 -0.66
CA LEU A 33 6.23 8.65 -1.25
C LEU A 33 5.72 9.82 -0.40
N TRP A 34 4.53 9.70 0.17
CA TRP A 34 3.95 10.68 1.09
C TRP A 34 2.80 10.05 1.89
N ALA A 35 2.51 10.63 3.03
CA ALA A 35 1.37 10.29 3.84
C ALA A 35 0.59 11.55 4.19
N HIS A 36 -0.71 11.41 4.36
CA HIS A 36 -1.58 12.50 4.75
C HIS A 36 -2.70 11.94 5.63
N ARG A 37 -2.97 12.65 6.72
CA ARG A 37 -4.05 12.34 7.64
C ARG A 37 -4.94 13.55 7.80
N GLN A 38 -6.23 13.35 7.56
CA GLN A 38 -7.23 14.40 7.72
C GLN A 38 -8.56 13.77 8.10
N GLN A 39 -9.27 14.41 9.02
CA GLN A 39 -10.62 14.02 9.36
C GLN A 39 -11.59 14.68 8.36
N LEU A 40 -12.27 13.88 7.57
CA LEU A 40 -13.16 14.33 6.50
C LEU A 40 -14.51 13.61 6.59
N ASP A 41 -15.56 14.31 6.17
CA ASP A 41 -16.83 13.69 5.83
C ASP A 41 -16.75 12.95 4.47
N LEU A 42 -17.77 12.19 4.12
CA LEU A 42 -17.77 11.41 2.89
C LEU A 42 -17.52 12.25 1.61
N PRO A 43 -18.18 13.42 1.41
CA PRO A 43 -17.85 14.30 0.28
C PRO A 43 -16.40 14.78 0.29
N GLY A 44 -15.85 15.09 1.47
CA GLY A 44 -14.47 15.49 1.65
C GLY A 44 -13.48 14.38 1.28
N VAL A 45 -13.74 13.14 1.68
CA VAL A 45 -12.93 11.97 1.30
C VAL A 45 -12.91 11.80 -0.22
N ILE A 46 -14.07 11.88 -0.88
CA ILE A 46 -14.16 11.77 -2.34
C ILE A 46 -13.35 12.87 -3.03
N LYS A 47 -13.54 14.12 -2.59
CA LYS A 47 -12.81 15.28 -3.14
C LYS A 47 -11.30 15.14 -2.95
N PHE A 48 -10.88 14.73 -1.76
CA PHE A 48 -9.47 14.51 -1.44
C PHE A 48 -8.86 13.42 -2.31
N LEU A 49 -9.54 12.27 -2.45
CA LEU A 49 -9.08 11.16 -3.28
C LEU A 49 -8.93 11.57 -4.74
N MET A 50 -9.96 12.19 -5.32
CA MET A 50 -9.94 12.65 -6.71
C MET A 50 -8.85 13.70 -6.95
N GLY A 51 -8.66 14.63 -6.00
CA GLY A 51 -7.60 15.62 -6.04
C GLY A 51 -6.20 15.00 -5.98
N SER A 52 -6.03 13.97 -5.15
CA SER A 52 -4.78 13.21 -5.04
C SER A 52 -4.46 12.47 -6.34
N LEU A 53 -5.44 11.80 -6.93
CA LEU A 53 -5.27 11.12 -8.22
C LEU A 53 -4.89 12.08 -9.34
N ALA A 54 -5.59 13.22 -9.44
CA ALA A 54 -5.25 14.27 -10.41
C ALA A 54 -3.85 14.86 -10.18
N SER A 55 -3.42 14.98 -8.92
CA SER A 55 -2.06 15.43 -8.59
C SER A 55 -1.00 14.43 -9.04
N LEU A 56 -1.25 13.13 -8.87
CA LEU A 56 -0.37 12.07 -9.34
C LEU A 56 -0.25 12.08 -10.86
N GLU A 57 -1.36 12.21 -11.55
CA GLU A 57 -1.40 12.23 -13.01
C GLU A 57 -0.58 13.41 -13.56
N ARG A 58 -0.67 14.60 -12.95
CA ARG A 58 0.16 15.76 -13.31
C ARG A 58 1.66 15.51 -13.11
N GLN A 59 2.04 14.59 -12.22
CA GLN A 59 3.42 14.17 -11.98
C GLN A 59 3.85 12.99 -12.89
N GLY A 60 2.99 12.58 -13.82
CA GLY A 60 3.24 11.42 -14.70
C GLY A 60 3.07 10.07 -13.99
N LEU A 61 2.52 10.07 -12.78
CA LEU A 61 2.30 8.86 -11.98
C LEU A 61 0.85 8.40 -12.14
N ARG A 62 0.65 7.20 -12.62
CA ARG A 62 -0.68 6.57 -12.71
C ARG A 62 -0.75 5.39 -11.76
N PRO A 63 -1.61 5.42 -10.74
CA PRO A 63 -1.76 4.30 -9.84
C PRO A 63 -2.41 3.12 -10.56
N ASN A 64 -1.81 1.93 -10.43
CA ASN A 64 -2.39 0.69 -10.94
C ASN A 64 -3.47 0.13 -9.99
N ALA A 65 -3.42 0.52 -8.73
CA ALA A 65 -4.44 0.20 -7.74
C ALA A 65 -4.69 1.37 -6.79
N VAL A 66 -5.94 1.53 -6.41
CA VAL A 66 -6.39 2.45 -5.37
C VAL A 66 -7.07 1.60 -4.31
N LEU A 67 -6.42 1.48 -3.15
CA LEU A 67 -6.89 0.61 -2.09
C LEU A 67 -7.72 1.42 -1.09
N ILE A 68 -8.91 0.95 -0.78
CA ILE A 68 -9.78 1.54 0.22
C ILE A 68 -10.15 0.46 1.23
N GLU A 69 -9.99 0.75 2.51
CA GLU A 69 -10.40 -0.17 3.55
C GLU A 69 -11.93 -0.39 3.50
N ASP A 70 -12.35 -1.66 3.48
CA ASP A 70 -13.76 -2.04 3.48
C ASP A 70 -14.34 -1.99 4.90
N ALA A 71 -14.25 -0.79 5.49
CA ALA A 71 -14.76 -0.47 6.83
C ALA A 71 -15.27 0.97 6.86
N ALA A 72 -16.06 1.32 7.84
CA ALA A 72 -16.64 2.66 8.02
C ALA A 72 -17.29 3.21 6.74
N ASN A 73 -16.75 4.27 6.17
CA ASN A 73 -17.24 4.89 4.93
C ASN A 73 -16.68 4.24 3.64
N GLY A 74 -15.74 3.30 3.76
CA GLY A 74 -15.08 2.65 2.61
C GLY A 74 -16.04 2.04 1.60
N PRO A 75 -17.05 1.24 1.99
CA PRO A 75 -18.03 0.69 1.07
C PRO A 75 -18.77 1.75 0.27
N ALA A 76 -19.18 2.87 0.90
CA ALA A 76 -19.86 3.97 0.23
C ALA A 76 -18.94 4.68 -0.78
N VAL A 77 -17.68 4.94 -0.40
CA VAL A 77 -16.66 5.50 -1.30
C VAL A 77 -16.43 4.59 -2.49
N CYS A 78 -16.26 3.29 -2.27
CA CYS A 78 -16.09 2.31 -3.34
C CYS A 78 -17.28 2.29 -4.28
N GLN A 79 -18.51 2.29 -3.76
CA GLN A 79 -19.72 2.28 -4.57
C GLN A 79 -19.84 3.52 -5.47
N LEU A 80 -19.52 4.71 -4.93
CA LEU A 80 -19.60 5.97 -5.65
C LEU A 80 -18.51 6.11 -6.71
N LEU A 81 -17.29 5.62 -6.43
CA LEU A 81 -16.13 5.85 -7.28
C LEU A 81 -15.76 4.69 -8.20
N LYS A 82 -16.38 3.53 -8.06
CA LYS A 82 -16.05 2.32 -8.83
C LYS A 82 -16.00 2.52 -10.34
N ARG A 83 -16.85 3.41 -10.87
CA ARG A 83 -16.91 3.71 -12.31
C ARG A 83 -15.97 4.84 -12.75
N GLN A 84 -15.46 5.62 -11.81
CA GLN A 84 -14.65 6.82 -12.07
C GLN A 84 -13.18 6.60 -11.81
N VAL A 85 -12.84 5.62 -10.95
CA VAL A 85 -11.47 5.33 -10.54
C VAL A 85 -11.09 3.92 -10.97
N PRO A 86 -10.34 3.79 -12.10
CA PRO A 86 -9.79 2.50 -12.51
C PRO A 86 -8.88 1.92 -11.43
N GLY A 87 -8.94 0.60 -11.22
CA GLY A 87 -8.11 -0.06 -10.22
C GLY A 87 -8.52 0.17 -8.76
N LEU A 88 -9.73 0.66 -8.51
CA LEU A 88 -10.27 0.79 -7.16
C LEU A 88 -10.56 -0.60 -6.57
N ILE A 89 -9.98 -0.88 -5.41
CA ILE A 89 -10.07 -2.17 -4.73
C ILE A 89 -10.46 -1.93 -3.28
N ALA A 90 -11.59 -2.53 -2.86
CA ALA A 90 -11.97 -2.60 -1.45
C ALA A 90 -11.13 -3.69 -0.76
N ILE A 91 -10.48 -3.37 0.35
CA ILE A 91 -9.68 -4.32 1.12
C ILE A 91 -10.33 -4.53 2.48
N PRO A 92 -10.80 -5.75 2.77
CA PRO A 92 -11.26 -6.05 4.12
C PRO A 92 -10.07 -6.08 5.09
N PRO A 93 -10.18 -5.44 6.27
CA PRO A 93 -9.13 -5.49 7.27
C PRO A 93 -8.98 -6.92 7.79
N LYS A 94 -7.78 -7.50 7.64
CA LYS A 94 -7.48 -8.85 8.12
C LYS A 94 -6.64 -8.80 9.38
N GLY A 95 -7.09 -9.48 10.42
CA GLY A 95 -6.40 -9.54 11.71
C GLY A 95 -6.43 -8.21 12.47
N SER A 96 -5.66 -8.12 13.55
CA SER A 96 -5.52 -6.90 14.32
C SER A 96 -4.49 -5.95 13.68
N LYS A 97 -4.55 -4.66 14.01
CA LYS A 97 -3.55 -3.66 13.60
C LYS A 97 -2.14 -4.08 14.03
N ALA A 98 -2.00 -4.58 15.26
CA ALA A 98 -0.73 -5.09 15.77
C ALA A 98 -0.20 -6.27 14.96
N SER A 99 -1.06 -7.22 14.57
CA SER A 99 -0.62 -8.36 13.74
C SER A 99 -0.18 -7.91 12.35
N ARG A 100 -0.84 -6.90 11.76
CA ARG A 100 -0.41 -6.32 10.48
C ARG A 100 0.92 -5.60 10.60
N ALA A 101 1.11 -4.80 11.65
CA ALA A 101 2.39 -4.12 11.90
C ALA A 101 3.55 -5.12 12.10
N HIS A 102 3.33 -6.18 12.88
CA HIS A 102 4.33 -7.25 13.05
C HIS A 102 4.67 -7.96 11.73
N ALA A 103 3.69 -8.15 10.84
CA ALA A 103 3.94 -8.79 9.55
C ALA A 103 4.77 -7.88 8.60
N VAL A 104 4.65 -6.57 8.72
CA VAL A 104 5.39 -5.59 7.90
C VAL A 104 6.78 -5.27 8.45
N ALA A 105 6.98 -5.38 9.76
CA ALA A 105 8.24 -5.01 10.42
C ALA A 105 9.49 -5.65 9.78
N PRO A 106 9.52 -6.96 9.43
CA PRO A 106 10.70 -7.56 8.78
C PRO A 106 11.05 -6.91 7.43
N LEU A 107 10.08 -6.45 6.66
CA LEU A 107 10.32 -5.79 5.37
C LEU A 107 10.95 -4.39 5.57
N VAL A 108 10.54 -3.70 6.62
CA VAL A 108 11.13 -2.41 7.00
C VAL A 108 12.55 -2.60 7.53
N GLU A 109 12.76 -3.57 8.42
CA GLU A 109 14.07 -3.90 8.97
C GLU A 109 15.08 -4.35 7.90
N ALA A 110 14.63 -5.10 6.90
CA ALA A 110 15.43 -5.50 5.75
C ALA A 110 15.74 -4.35 4.77
N GLY A 111 15.21 -3.14 4.99
CA GLY A 111 15.39 -2.00 4.10
C GLY A 111 14.63 -2.10 2.78
N GLN A 112 13.69 -3.02 2.68
CA GLN A 112 12.83 -3.20 1.51
C GLN A 112 11.74 -2.13 1.42
N VAL A 113 11.46 -1.44 2.52
CA VAL A 113 10.56 -0.29 2.57
C VAL A 113 11.36 0.97 2.84
N ARG A 114 11.22 1.96 1.96
CA ARG A 114 11.85 3.28 2.07
C ARG A 114 10.77 4.35 2.25
N PHE A 115 11.16 5.43 2.93
CA PHE A 115 10.29 6.56 3.21
C PHE A 115 10.86 7.82 2.55
N ALA A 116 10.07 8.44 1.67
CA ALA A 116 10.42 9.75 1.13
C ALA A 116 10.19 10.85 2.19
N ARG A 117 10.85 12.00 2.05
CA ARG A 117 10.74 13.14 2.99
C ARG A 117 9.29 13.61 3.25
N LYS A 118 8.38 13.42 2.30
CA LYS A 118 6.96 13.78 2.47
C LYS A 118 6.14 12.75 3.26
N ALA A 119 6.78 11.70 3.78
CA ALA A 119 6.16 10.68 4.61
C ALA A 119 6.46 10.86 6.11
N ASP A 120 7.00 12.02 6.54
CA ASP A 120 7.41 12.27 7.92
C ASP A 120 6.29 12.00 8.93
N SER A 121 5.05 12.41 8.65
CA SER A 121 3.91 12.16 9.52
C SER A 121 3.61 10.66 9.71
N LEU A 122 3.86 9.83 8.70
CA LEU A 122 3.76 8.38 8.83
C LEU A 122 4.89 7.83 9.68
N ILE A 123 6.11 8.32 9.51
CA ILE A 123 7.27 7.90 10.32
C ILE A 123 7.02 8.22 11.80
N GLU A 124 6.55 9.43 12.11
CA GLU A 124 6.19 9.83 13.47
C GLU A 124 5.14 8.90 14.08
N GLU A 125 4.09 8.56 13.31
CA GLU A 125 3.03 7.66 13.75
C GLU A 125 3.53 6.22 13.93
N LEU A 126 4.42 5.73 13.05
CA LEU A 126 5.09 4.43 13.18
C LEU A 126 5.94 4.34 14.44
N LEU A 127 6.71 5.38 14.74
CA LEU A 127 7.54 5.44 15.96
C LEU A 127 6.72 5.51 17.25
N ALA A 128 5.54 6.15 17.18
CA ALA A 128 4.61 6.26 18.31
C ALA A 128 3.63 5.08 18.41
N PHE A 129 3.66 4.15 17.46
CA PHE A 129 2.69 3.06 17.39
C PHE A 129 2.70 2.18 18.64
N SER A 130 1.53 1.99 19.22
CA SER A 130 1.34 1.11 20.37
C SER A 130 0.18 0.14 20.11
N PRO A 131 0.38 -1.17 20.38
CA PRO A 131 -0.69 -2.17 20.31
C PRO A 131 -1.87 -1.89 21.26
N ARG A 132 -1.65 -1.04 22.27
CA ARG A 132 -2.66 -0.68 23.28
C ARG A 132 -3.61 0.43 22.84
N GLY A 133 -3.41 0.97 21.64
CA GLY A 133 -4.20 2.04 21.05
C GLY A 133 -3.44 3.35 20.94
N GLY A 134 -4.01 4.28 20.21
CA GLY A 134 -3.43 5.58 19.87
C GLY A 134 -3.93 6.05 18.50
N VAL A 135 -3.27 7.06 17.99
CA VAL A 135 -3.45 7.49 16.61
C VAL A 135 -2.64 6.56 15.72
N ASP A 136 -3.29 5.76 14.90
CA ASP A 136 -2.67 4.68 14.13
C ASP A 136 -3.26 4.49 12.72
N ASP A 137 -3.98 5.50 12.23
CA ASP A 137 -4.69 5.41 10.95
C ASP A 137 -3.73 5.33 9.75
N GLN A 138 -2.62 6.08 9.79
CA GLN A 138 -1.62 6.02 8.74
C GLN A 138 -0.81 4.72 8.80
N VAL A 139 -0.49 4.26 10.01
CA VAL A 139 0.20 2.97 10.23
C VAL A 139 -0.65 1.84 9.68
N ASP A 140 -1.94 1.85 9.95
CA ASP A 140 -2.85 0.81 9.49
C ASP A 140 -2.97 0.78 7.96
N ALA A 141 -3.20 1.94 7.35
CA ALA A 141 -3.23 2.08 5.89
C ALA A 141 -1.90 1.67 5.23
N PHE A 142 -0.78 2.05 5.84
CA PHE A 142 0.55 1.66 5.39
C PHE A 142 0.75 0.15 5.44
N CYS A 143 0.44 -0.48 6.58
CA CYS A 143 0.60 -1.93 6.73
C CYS A 143 -0.28 -2.71 5.75
N GLN A 144 -1.54 -2.31 5.58
CA GLN A 144 -2.42 -2.94 4.59
C GLN A 144 -1.87 -2.81 3.17
N GLY A 145 -1.29 -1.65 2.85
CA GLY A 145 -0.65 -1.41 1.56
C GLY A 145 0.56 -2.27 1.29
N VAL A 146 1.48 -2.30 2.23
CA VAL A 146 2.68 -3.12 2.12
C VAL A 146 2.32 -4.60 1.95
N LEU A 147 1.41 -5.12 2.78
CA LEU A 147 0.96 -6.52 2.68
C LEU A 147 0.24 -6.82 1.37
N TRP A 148 -0.52 -5.87 0.83
CA TRP A 148 -1.14 -6.05 -0.48
C TRP A 148 -0.09 -6.06 -1.60
N ILE A 149 0.91 -5.14 -1.58
CA ILE A 149 2.00 -5.12 -2.55
C ILE A 149 2.78 -6.43 -2.51
N GLU A 150 3.16 -6.88 -1.32
CA GLU A 150 3.84 -8.14 -1.11
C GLU A 150 3.04 -9.30 -1.71
N ALA A 151 1.76 -9.40 -1.41
CA ALA A 151 0.90 -10.44 -1.96
C ALA A 151 0.79 -10.39 -3.50
N GLN A 152 0.78 -9.19 -4.12
CA GLN A 152 0.80 -9.06 -5.57
C GLN A 152 2.17 -9.44 -6.15
N PHE A 153 3.26 -9.04 -5.49
CA PHE A 153 4.61 -9.39 -5.89
C PHE A 153 4.79 -10.92 -5.98
N TRP A 154 4.31 -11.66 -4.99
CA TRP A 154 4.37 -13.13 -5.02
C TRP A 154 3.42 -13.77 -6.02
N ARG A 155 2.21 -13.26 -6.16
CA ARG A 155 1.28 -13.70 -7.21
C ARG A 155 1.82 -13.42 -8.60
N GLY A 156 2.49 -12.27 -8.77
CA GLY A 156 3.04 -11.79 -10.00
C GLY A 156 4.29 -12.51 -10.46
N ARG A 157 4.88 -13.44 -9.72
CA ARG A 157 6.11 -14.15 -10.11
C ARG A 157 5.95 -15.46 -10.88
N GLY A 158 4.76 -15.73 -11.26
CA GLY A 158 4.41 -16.37 -12.44
C GLY A 158 4.36 -15.49 -13.75
N TYR A 159 4.55 -14.16 -14.01
CA TYR A 159 3.91 -12.98 -13.78
C TYR A 159 4.54 -11.70 -14.16
N GLY A 160 4.68 -11.21 -15.25
CA GLY A 160 5.18 -9.95 -15.77
C GLY A 160 5.11 -8.76 -14.77
N SER A 161 6.24 -8.15 -14.50
CA SER A 161 6.43 -7.07 -13.53
C SER A 161 6.05 -5.71 -14.12
N SER A 162 5.22 -4.96 -13.41
CA SER A 162 5.10 -3.51 -13.61
C SER A 162 5.14 -2.83 -12.25
N PRO A 163 5.80 -1.68 -12.09
CA PRO A 163 5.73 -0.90 -10.86
C PRO A 163 4.28 -0.49 -10.59
N VAL A 164 3.83 -0.69 -9.36
CA VAL A 164 2.45 -0.44 -8.94
C VAL A 164 2.41 0.77 -8.04
N PRO A 165 2.18 1.99 -8.53
CA PRO A 165 1.84 3.10 -7.68
C PRO A 165 0.45 2.89 -7.08
N MET A 166 0.32 3.14 -5.77
CA MET A 166 -0.91 2.94 -5.02
C MET A 166 -1.28 4.15 -4.17
N VAL A 167 -2.58 4.35 -4.00
CA VAL A 167 -3.15 5.36 -3.12
C VAL A 167 -4.00 4.67 -2.07
N PHE A 168 -3.76 5.01 -0.80
CA PHE A 168 -4.60 4.64 0.31
C PHE A 168 -5.43 5.82 0.76
N SER A 169 -6.71 5.59 0.99
CA SER A 169 -7.62 6.49 1.68
C SER A 169 -8.36 5.72 2.77
N ARG A 170 -8.44 6.33 3.92
CA ARG A 170 -9.31 5.93 5.01
C ARG A 170 -10.33 7.02 5.30
#